data_7578cc23ab29103e9301edf06f3df8ed
#
_entry.id   7578cc23ab29103e9301edf06f3df8ed
#
_cell.length_a   1.000
_cell.length_b   1.000
_cell.length_c   1.000
_cell.angle_alpha   90.00
_cell.angle_beta   90.00
_cell.angle_gamma   90.00
#
_symmetry.space_group_name_H-M   'P 1'
#
loop_
_entity.id
_entity.type
_entity.pdbx_description
1 polymer ?
#
loop_
_entity_poly.entity_id
_entity_poly.type
_entity_poly.pdbx_seq_one_letter_code
_entity_poly.pdbx_strand_id
1 'polypeptide(L)'
;MCCFAGFLAGREAARFMLPRGRGTILFTGASASVRGSSQFAAFAAAKGGLRQLAQSMARELGPKGIHVAHVVVDGMIDNRRTRERMAERIRDLPAEGMLATDAIAELFWQLHAQPRSAWTFEADLRPWAEKF
;
A
#
# COMPACT_ATOMS: atom_id res chain seq x y z
N MET A 1 -3.62 14.23 -6.00
CA MET A 1 -3.44 13.30 -7.14
C MET A 1 -3.56 11.83 -6.74
N CYS A 2 -2.86 11.33 -5.72
CA CYS A 2 -2.82 9.90 -5.36
C CYS A 2 -4.20 9.27 -5.08
N CYS A 3 -5.04 9.91 -4.26
CA CYS A 3 -6.39 9.39 -3.94
C CYS A 3 -7.30 9.35 -5.18
N PHE A 4 -7.36 10.42 -5.95
CA PHE A 4 -8.19 10.49 -7.16
C PHE A 4 -7.74 9.49 -8.23
N ALA A 5 -6.43 9.38 -8.47
CA ALA A 5 -5.90 8.37 -9.40
C ALA A 5 -6.22 6.93 -8.91
N GLY A 6 -6.10 6.68 -7.60
CA GLY A 6 -6.49 5.41 -7.00
C GLY A 6 -7.98 5.10 -7.20
N PHE A 7 -8.85 6.10 -7.04
CA PHE A 7 -10.28 5.95 -7.31
C PHE A 7 -10.55 5.57 -8.77
N LEU A 8 -9.95 6.28 -9.72
CA LEU A 8 -10.15 5.99 -11.13
C LEU A 8 -9.66 4.58 -11.49
N ALA A 9 -8.43 4.24 -11.09
CA ALA A 9 -7.85 2.91 -11.37
C ALA A 9 -8.67 1.79 -10.70
N GLY A 10 -9.04 1.96 -9.43
CA GLY A 10 -9.84 0.98 -8.69
C GLY A 10 -11.22 0.78 -9.31
N ARG A 11 -11.89 1.88 -9.70
CA ARG A 11 -13.18 1.83 -10.38
C ARG A 11 -13.11 1.04 -11.69
N GLU A 12 -12.14 1.33 -12.54
CA GLU A 12 -12.00 0.63 -13.83
C GLU A 12 -11.61 -0.84 -13.61
N ALA A 13 -10.70 -1.14 -12.67
CA ALA A 13 -10.36 -2.51 -12.32
C ALA A 13 -11.61 -3.28 -11.85
N ALA A 14 -12.43 -2.69 -10.97
CA ALA A 14 -13.67 -3.29 -10.50
C ALA A 14 -14.64 -3.59 -11.65
N ARG A 15 -14.79 -2.68 -12.62
CA ARG A 15 -15.63 -2.89 -13.81
C ARG A 15 -15.24 -4.13 -14.60
N PHE A 16 -13.94 -4.39 -14.75
CA PHE A 16 -13.44 -5.58 -15.45
C PHE A 16 -13.53 -6.86 -14.62
N MET A 17 -13.46 -6.75 -13.28
CA MET A 17 -13.45 -7.90 -12.38
C MET A 17 -14.86 -8.37 -11.99
N LEU A 18 -15.80 -7.45 -11.80
CA LEU A 18 -17.17 -7.73 -11.37
C LEU A 18 -17.89 -8.79 -12.23
N PRO A 19 -17.87 -8.74 -13.58
CA PRO A 19 -18.53 -9.77 -14.38
C PRO A 19 -17.98 -11.17 -14.20
N ARG A 20 -16.72 -11.28 -13.75
CA ARG A 20 -16.04 -12.56 -13.51
C ARG A 20 -16.17 -13.04 -12.07
N GLY A 21 -16.66 -12.20 -11.15
CA GLY A 21 -16.78 -12.49 -9.72
C GLY A 21 -15.45 -12.85 -9.03
N ARG A 22 -14.33 -12.40 -9.60
CA ARG A 22 -12.98 -12.65 -9.06
C ARG A 22 -11.99 -11.57 -9.48
N GLY A 23 -11.05 -11.27 -8.60
CA GLY A 23 -9.98 -10.32 -8.86
C GLY A 23 -9.33 -9.86 -7.56
N THR A 24 -8.21 -9.13 -7.69
CA THR A 24 -7.50 -8.54 -6.58
C THR A 24 -7.11 -7.10 -6.92
N ILE A 25 -7.40 -6.18 -6.03
CA ILE A 25 -7.01 -4.77 -6.13
C ILE A 25 -6.18 -4.43 -4.89
N LEU A 26 -4.91 -4.08 -5.10
CA LEU A 26 -3.98 -3.76 -4.03
C LEU A 26 -3.59 -2.29 -4.10
N PHE A 27 -3.86 -1.55 -3.03
CA PHE A 27 -3.51 -0.14 -2.92
C PHE A 27 -2.23 0.03 -2.10
N THR A 28 -1.24 0.70 -2.68
CA THR A 28 0.01 1.02 -1.97
C THR A 28 -0.18 2.27 -1.10
N GLY A 29 -0.21 2.05 0.18
CA GLY A 29 -0.21 3.07 1.22
C GLY A 29 1.20 3.56 1.57
N ALA A 30 1.28 4.27 2.68
CA ALA A 30 2.52 4.78 3.28
C ALA A 30 2.25 5.06 4.76
N SER A 31 3.28 5.39 5.56
CA SER A 31 3.11 5.95 6.91
C SER A 31 2.04 7.05 6.94
N ALA A 32 2.03 7.90 5.92
CA ALA A 32 1.07 8.98 5.74
C ALA A 32 -0.39 8.52 5.54
N SER A 33 -0.64 7.23 5.33
CA SER A 33 -2.01 6.67 5.30
C SER A 33 -2.64 6.59 6.69
N VAL A 34 -1.82 6.48 7.73
CA VAL A 34 -2.24 6.22 9.11
C VAL A 34 -1.86 7.32 10.10
N ARG A 35 -0.90 8.17 9.74
CA ARG A 35 -0.48 9.30 10.59
C ARG A 35 -0.06 10.51 9.75
N GLY A 36 -0.40 11.71 10.22
CA GLY A 36 0.08 12.97 9.66
C GLY A 36 1.43 13.36 10.27
N SER A 37 2.34 13.90 9.44
CA SER A 37 3.60 14.47 9.91
C SER A 37 3.68 15.95 9.52
N SER A 38 4.41 16.75 10.30
CA SER A 38 4.67 18.15 9.97
C SER A 38 5.25 18.26 8.55
N GLN A 39 4.80 19.23 7.79
CA GLN A 39 5.19 19.53 6.39
C GLN A 39 4.70 18.51 5.34
N PHE A 40 3.93 17.47 5.74
CA PHE A 40 3.42 16.44 4.83
C PHE A 40 1.87 16.44 4.71
N ALA A 41 1.20 17.56 5.03
CA ALA A 41 -0.27 17.61 5.07
C ALA A 41 -0.94 17.13 3.77
N ALA A 42 -0.49 17.60 2.61
CA ALA A 42 -1.07 17.18 1.32
C ALA A 42 -0.83 15.69 1.03
N PHE A 43 0.33 15.16 1.40
CA PHE A 43 0.64 13.74 1.24
C PHE A 43 -0.18 12.88 2.19
N ALA A 44 -0.32 13.29 3.45
CA ALA A 44 -1.13 12.61 4.45
C ALA A 44 -2.61 12.60 4.06
N ALA A 45 -3.16 13.75 3.62
CA ALA A 45 -4.53 13.82 3.12
C ALA A 45 -4.77 12.88 1.93
N ALA A 46 -3.82 12.84 0.98
CA ALA A 46 -3.93 11.98 -0.20
C ALA A 46 -3.82 10.48 0.14
N LYS A 47 -2.92 10.09 1.03
CA LYS A 47 -2.71 8.69 1.42
C LYS A 47 -3.76 8.21 2.43
N GLY A 48 -4.20 9.07 3.35
CA GLY A 48 -5.33 8.80 4.23
C GLY A 48 -6.64 8.60 3.44
N GLY A 49 -6.89 9.49 2.46
CA GLY A 49 -8.02 9.34 1.54
C GLY A 49 -7.96 8.05 0.72
N LEU A 50 -6.77 7.65 0.26
CA LEU A 50 -6.57 6.38 -0.45
C LEU A 50 -6.88 5.16 0.44
N ARG A 51 -6.50 5.21 1.71
CA ARG A 51 -6.81 4.16 2.70
C ARG A 51 -8.33 4.01 2.90
N GLN A 52 -9.05 5.14 3.06
CA GLN A 52 -10.51 5.13 3.21
C GLN A 52 -11.21 4.64 1.93
N LEU A 53 -10.71 5.03 0.77
CA LEU A 53 -11.19 4.51 -0.52
C LEU A 53 -11.03 2.98 -0.58
N ALA A 54 -9.84 2.47 -0.29
CA ALA A 54 -9.58 1.03 -0.27
C ALA A 54 -10.52 0.28 0.67
N GLN A 55 -10.77 0.83 1.87
CA GLN A 55 -11.67 0.24 2.85
C GLN A 55 -13.13 0.20 2.36
N SER A 56 -13.60 1.28 1.74
CA SER A 56 -14.94 1.34 1.15
C SER A 56 -15.09 0.30 0.04
N MET A 57 -14.12 0.25 -0.88
CA MET A 57 -14.11 -0.72 -1.97
C MET A 57 -14.03 -2.17 -1.47
N ALA A 58 -13.25 -2.44 -0.42
CA ALA A 58 -13.16 -3.78 0.17
C ALA A 58 -14.52 -4.27 0.69
N ARG A 59 -15.26 -3.40 1.37
CA ARG A 59 -16.61 -3.72 1.87
C ARG A 59 -17.62 -3.93 0.74
N GLU A 60 -17.55 -3.12 -0.30
CA GLU A 60 -18.46 -3.21 -1.44
C GLU A 60 -18.19 -4.41 -2.34
N LEU A 61 -16.93 -4.68 -2.64
CA LEU A 61 -16.48 -5.64 -3.66
C LEU A 61 -16.18 -7.03 -3.08
N GLY A 62 -15.83 -7.12 -1.81
CA GLY A 62 -15.55 -8.39 -1.13
C GLY A 62 -16.69 -9.40 -1.27
N PRO A 63 -17.94 -9.07 -0.95
CA PRO A 63 -19.09 -9.97 -1.15
C PRO A 63 -19.27 -10.41 -2.60
N LYS A 64 -18.77 -9.61 -3.56
CA LYS A 64 -18.81 -9.89 -5.00
C LYS A 64 -17.60 -10.69 -5.52
N GLY A 65 -16.74 -11.14 -4.61
CA GLY A 65 -15.61 -12.01 -4.94
C GLY A 65 -14.33 -11.30 -5.35
N ILE A 66 -14.21 -10.00 -5.09
CA ILE A 66 -13.01 -9.21 -5.41
C ILE A 66 -12.28 -8.87 -4.11
N HIS A 67 -11.05 -9.33 -3.99
CA HIS A 67 -10.18 -9.01 -2.85
C HIS A 67 -9.61 -7.60 -3.02
N VAL A 68 -9.89 -6.73 -2.07
CA VAL A 68 -9.29 -5.38 -2.03
C VAL A 68 -8.48 -5.24 -0.75
N ALA A 69 -7.19 -4.90 -0.88
CA ALA A 69 -6.32 -4.68 0.26
C ALA A 69 -5.50 -3.38 0.13
N HIS A 70 -5.09 -2.88 1.28
CA HIS A 70 -4.25 -1.69 1.44
C HIS A 70 -2.96 -2.09 2.16
N VAL A 71 -1.81 -1.77 1.54
CA VAL A 71 -0.49 -2.08 2.12
C VAL A 71 0.17 -0.79 2.59
N VAL A 72 0.36 -0.65 3.89
CA VAL A 72 1.13 0.46 4.49
C VAL A 72 2.62 0.16 4.32
N VAL A 73 3.27 0.84 3.39
CA VAL A 73 4.73 0.75 3.20
C VAL A 73 5.36 1.85 4.06
N ASP A 74 5.80 1.47 5.27
CA ASP A 74 6.32 2.39 6.28
C ASP A 74 7.84 2.30 6.37
N GLY A 75 8.52 3.16 5.62
CA GLY A 75 9.97 3.24 5.58
C GLY A 75 10.51 3.61 4.20
N MET A 76 11.82 3.77 4.12
CA MET A 76 12.50 4.04 2.86
C MET A 76 12.61 2.76 2.03
N ILE A 77 12.14 2.82 0.79
CA ILE A 77 12.25 1.71 -0.16
C ILE A 77 13.64 1.72 -0.77
N ASP A 78 14.32 0.58 -0.75
CA ASP A 78 15.64 0.40 -1.33
C ASP A 78 15.55 0.33 -2.86
N ASN A 79 15.70 1.47 -3.49
CA ASN A 79 15.79 1.60 -4.93
C ASN A 79 16.79 2.70 -5.32
N ARG A 80 17.18 2.72 -6.58
CA ARG A 80 18.16 3.67 -7.10
C ARG A 80 17.82 5.13 -6.77
N ARG A 81 16.58 5.54 -6.98
CA ARG A 81 16.13 6.92 -6.72
C ARG A 81 16.24 7.31 -5.24
N THR A 82 15.89 6.40 -4.34
CA THR A 82 16.02 6.62 -2.90
C THR A 82 17.48 6.74 -2.52
N ARG A 83 18.35 5.87 -3.02
CA ARG A 83 19.78 5.90 -2.76
C ARG A 83 20.43 7.20 -3.25
N GLU A 84 20.07 7.67 -4.43
CA GLU A 84 20.58 8.94 -4.98
C GLU A 84 20.10 10.18 -4.20
N ARG A 85 18.83 10.22 -3.76
CA ARG A 85 18.24 11.41 -3.13
C ARG A 85 18.42 11.48 -1.62
N MET A 86 18.62 10.37 -0.96
CA MET A 86 18.62 10.23 0.49
C MET A 86 19.92 9.68 1.04
N ALA A 87 21.04 9.84 0.29
CA ALA A 87 22.34 9.24 0.60
C ALA A 87 22.82 9.53 2.03
N GLU A 88 22.64 10.77 2.51
CA GLU A 88 23.03 11.15 3.88
C GLU A 88 22.22 10.39 4.94
N ARG A 89 20.91 10.31 4.77
CA ARG A 89 20.03 9.60 5.71
C ARG A 89 20.26 8.09 5.71
N ILE A 90 20.62 7.53 4.55
CA ILE A 90 20.91 6.10 4.40
C ILE A 90 22.20 5.71 5.09
N ARG A 91 23.20 6.62 5.13
CA ARG A 91 24.50 6.37 5.77
C ARG A 91 24.37 5.97 7.23
N ASP A 92 23.39 6.53 7.93
CA ASP A 92 23.18 6.32 9.36
C ASP A 92 22.23 5.15 9.67
N LEU A 93 21.72 4.47 8.63
CA LEU A 93 20.85 3.32 8.82
C LEU A 93 21.64 2.05 9.12
N PRO A 94 21.11 1.18 9.99
CA PRO A 94 21.69 -0.14 10.21
C PRO A 94 21.52 -1.03 8.96
N ALA A 95 22.19 -2.17 8.98
CA ALA A 95 21.96 -3.19 7.97
C ALA A 95 20.46 -3.54 7.90
N GLU A 96 19.93 -3.72 6.69
CA GLU A 96 18.51 -3.96 6.43
C GLU A 96 17.57 -2.86 6.97
N GLY A 97 18.08 -1.63 7.11
CA GLY A 97 17.33 -0.45 7.55
C GLY A 97 16.43 0.17 6.46
N MET A 98 16.37 -0.41 5.28
CA MET A 98 15.46 -0.05 4.19
C MET A 98 14.62 -1.25 3.76
N LEU A 99 13.43 -0.97 3.20
CA LEU A 99 12.55 -1.99 2.62
C LEU A 99 13.11 -2.50 1.30
N ALA A 100 13.47 -3.77 1.25
CA ALA A 100 13.84 -4.43 0.00
C ALA A 100 12.64 -4.53 -0.94
N THR A 101 12.83 -4.21 -2.22
CA THR A 101 11.76 -4.26 -3.23
C THR A 101 11.16 -5.66 -3.39
N ASP A 102 12.00 -6.68 -3.30
CA ASP A 102 11.55 -8.07 -3.43
C ASP A 102 10.69 -8.50 -2.24
N ALA A 103 11.02 -8.06 -1.01
CA ALA A 103 10.20 -8.32 0.17
C ALA A 103 8.83 -7.63 0.08
N ILE A 104 8.77 -6.43 -0.49
CA ILE A 104 7.50 -5.76 -0.78
C ILE A 104 6.69 -6.57 -1.80
N ALA A 105 7.32 -6.97 -2.91
CA ALA A 105 6.66 -7.74 -3.97
C ALA A 105 6.12 -9.09 -3.45
N GLU A 106 6.88 -9.76 -2.59
CA GLU A 106 6.47 -11.01 -1.95
C GLU A 106 5.18 -10.83 -1.11
N LEU A 107 5.09 -9.78 -0.30
CA LEU A 107 3.85 -9.50 0.44
C LEU A 107 2.66 -9.27 -0.50
N PHE A 108 2.86 -8.52 -1.59
CA PHE A 108 1.79 -8.28 -2.57
C PHE A 108 1.32 -9.58 -3.23
N TRP A 109 2.25 -10.48 -3.53
CA TRP A 109 1.93 -11.80 -4.05
C TRP A 109 1.17 -12.66 -3.03
N GLN A 110 1.61 -12.68 -1.77
CA GLN A 110 0.94 -13.40 -0.69
C GLN A 110 -0.51 -12.91 -0.50
N LEU A 111 -0.73 -11.59 -0.51
CA LEU A 111 -2.08 -11.03 -0.44
C LEU A 111 -2.96 -11.47 -1.62
N HIS A 112 -2.39 -11.47 -2.84
CA HIS A 112 -3.11 -11.93 -4.03
C HIS A 112 -3.50 -13.40 -3.95
N ALA A 113 -2.65 -14.24 -3.39
CA ALA A 113 -2.83 -15.69 -3.32
C ALA A 113 -3.72 -16.16 -2.16
N GLN A 114 -4.19 -15.27 -1.29
CA GLN A 114 -5.02 -15.64 -0.14
C GLN A 114 -6.35 -16.27 -0.52
N PRO A 115 -6.77 -17.32 0.21
CA PRO A 115 -8.09 -17.91 0.03
C PRO A 115 -9.18 -16.94 0.48
N ARG A 116 -10.36 -17.02 -0.14
CA ARG A 116 -11.52 -16.15 0.18
C ARG A 116 -11.96 -16.22 1.65
N SER A 117 -11.68 -17.31 2.32
CA SER A 117 -12.00 -17.51 3.74
C SER A 117 -11.12 -16.68 4.69
N ALA A 118 -10.01 -16.10 4.20
CA ALA A 118 -9.03 -15.41 5.04
C ALA A 118 -8.35 -14.25 4.29
N TRP A 119 -9.13 -13.34 3.73
CA TRP A 119 -8.59 -12.17 3.07
C TRP A 119 -8.14 -11.10 4.07
N THR A 120 -6.91 -10.65 3.93
CA THR A 120 -6.37 -9.49 4.64
C THR A 120 -6.83 -8.21 3.99
N PHE A 121 -7.41 -7.30 4.76
CA PHE A 121 -7.71 -5.95 4.26
C PHE A 121 -6.50 -5.03 4.33
N GLU A 122 -5.77 -5.01 5.45
CA GLU A 122 -4.64 -4.10 5.63
C GLU A 122 -3.42 -4.86 6.16
N ALA A 123 -2.27 -4.62 5.54
CA ALA A 123 -0.97 -5.11 5.97
C ALA A 123 -0.01 -3.94 6.15
N ASP A 124 0.89 -4.05 7.11
CA ASP A 124 1.90 -3.07 7.44
C ASP A 124 3.30 -3.67 7.23
N LEU A 125 4.12 -2.98 6.47
CA LEU A 125 5.45 -3.38 6.06
C LEU A 125 6.46 -2.30 6.45
N ARG A 126 7.46 -2.66 7.27
CA ARG A 126 8.52 -1.74 7.68
C ARG A 126 9.85 -2.45 7.91
N PRO A 127 10.99 -1.76 7.78
CA PRO A 127 12.25 -2.30 8.25
C PRO A 127 12.20 -2.49 9.77
N TRP A 128 12.95 -3.44 10.29
CA TRP A 128 13.00 -3.74 11.73
C TRP A 128 13.41 -2.54 12.61
N ALA A 129 14.19 -1.62 12.06
CA ALA A 129 14.69 -0.44 12.76
C ALA A 129 13.77 0.80 12.62
N GLU A 130 12.67 0.72 11.86
CA GLU A 130 11.75 1.85 11.68
C GLU A 130 10.99 2.13 12.98
N LYS A 131 10.98 3.41 13.38
CA LYS A 131 10.21 3.86 14.56
C LYS A 131 8.79 4.25 14.12
N PHE A 132 7.80 3.77 14.83
CA PHE A 132 6.39 4.00 14.52
C PHE A 132 5.54 4.31 15.75
#